data_dd99244daf7bbbe44aefbf93bd7d67c3
#
_entry.id   dd99244daf7bbbe44aefbf93bd7d67c3
#
_cell.length_a   1.000
_cell.length_b   1.000
_cell.length_c   1.000
_cell.angle_alpha   90.00
_cell.angle_beta   90.00
_cell.angle_gamma   90.00
#
_symmetry.space_group_name_H-M   'P 1'
#
loop_
_entity.id
_entity.type
_entity.pdbx_description
1 polymer ?
#
loop_
_entity_poly.entity_id
_entity_poly.type
_entity_poly.pdbx_seq_one_letter_code
_entity_poly.pdbx_strand_id
1 'polypeptide(L)'
;MSLISTFAKPLGILLALSVSGAAMAETIVVKSTGPSARAYPPGKSIPDNSSVALKAGDNVTILDGRGTRVLKGPGTFATTASTATGSSFNALLRNTGTRQVRTGAVRGLGATATVARPPNVWLIDASKSGTVCVAGSESVSFWVPAHEAAANVTLTRVSDGKSVPLALRPLQSVKVWPLAELPIANGDQFKVSGHGSTSPVTLRFAKLGPNPQGLDGTAAALIKAGCNAQLDLLIETVSAPGDTDSPAG
;
A
#
# COMPACT_ATOMS: atom_id res chain seq x y z
N MET A 1 0.98 80.85 9.63
CA MET A 1 -0.28 80.17 9.47
C MET A 1 -0.01 78.94 8.61
N SER A 2 0.17 77.78 9.24
CA SER A 2 0.57 76.53 8.59
C SER A 2 -0.57 75.54 8.79
N LEU A 3 -1.19 75.13 7.70
CA LEU A 3 -2.28 74.13 7.70
C LEU A 3 -1.63 72.78 7.48
N ILE A 4 -1.72 71.90 8.49
CA ILE A 4 -1.29 70.49 8.45
C ILE A 4 -2.50 69.67 7.97
N SER A 5 -2.36 69.11 6.76
CA SER A 5 -3.35 68.20 6.19
C SER A 5 -3.03 66.75 6.58
N THR A 6 -3.86 66.13 7.40
CA THR A 6 -3.73 64.75 7.87
C THR A 6 -4.44 63.81 6.89
N PHE A 7 -3.69 63.03 6.10
CA PHE A 7 -4.23 61.95 5.25
C PHE A 7 -4.44 60.69 6.08
N ALA A 8 -5.67 60.34 6.35
CA ALA A 8 -6.07 59.07 6.91
C ALA A 8 -6.06 58.00 5.81
N LYS A 9 -5.22 56.96 5.94
CA LYS A 9 -5.26 55.77 5.08
C LYS A 9 -6.29 54.79 5.61
N PRO A 10 -7.23 54.27 4.77
CA PRO A 10 -8.10 53.19 5.17
C PRO A 10 -7.33 51.88 5.15
N LEU A 11 -7.26 51.23 6.29
CA LEU A 11 -6.71 49.87 6.49
C LEU A 11 -7.75 48.83 5.97
N GLY A 12 -7.57 48.35 4.75
CA GLY A 12 -8.39 47.32 4.16
C GLY A 12 -8.08 45.97 4.80
N ILE A 13 -8.99 45.42 5.61
CA ILE A 13 -8.93 44.06 6.16
C ILE A 13 -9.33 43.08 5.05
N LEU A 14 -8.32 42.44 4.44
CA LEU A 14 -8.55 41.28 3.57
C LEU A 14 -8.95 40.06 4.43
N LEU A 15 -10.23 39.74 4.43
CA LEU A 15 -10.76 38.51 5.04
C LEU A 15 -10.44 37.35 4.09
N ALA A 16 -9.35 36.61 4.38
CA ALA A 16 -9.01 35.40 3.65
C ALA A 16 -10.00 34.28 4.07
N LEU A 17 -10.97 33.98 3.21
CA LEU A 17 -11.80 32.78 3.34
C LEU A 17 -10.92 31.55 3.06
N SER A 18 -10.45 30.86 4.11
CA SER A 18 -9.88 29.52 4.03
C SER A 18 -11.01 28.53 3.72
N VAL A 19 -11.13 28.13 2.47
CA VAL A 19 -11.98 27.01 2.05
C VAL A 19 -11.28 25.73 2.56
N SER A 20 -11.69 25.25 3.72
CA SER A 20 -11.33 23.92 4.19
C SER A 20 -12.00 22.90 3.27
N GLY A 21 -11.26 22.36 2.30
CA GLY A 21 -11.71 21.23 1.50
C GLY A 21 -11.90 20.02 2.44
N ALA A 22 -13.16 19.66 2.69
CA ALA A 22 -13.45 18.39 3.34
C ALA A 22 -12.86 17.27 2.46
N ALA A 23 -11.90 16.52 2.98
CA ALA A 23 -11.43 15.29 2.33
C ALA A 23 -12.61 14.31 2.33
N MET A 24 -13.28 14.22 1.19
CA MET A 24 -14.31 13.21 0.95
C MET A 24 -13.60 11.87 0.90
N ALA A 25 -14.03 10.91 1.73
CA ALA A 25 -13.59 9.53 1.60
C ALA A 25 -14.07 9.04 0.23
N GLU A 26 -13.12 8.63 -0.60
CA GLU A 26 -13.39 8.23 -1.99
C GLU A 26 -13.23 6.71 -2.10
N THR A 27 -14.20 6.06 -2.73
CA THR A 27 -14.10 4.63 -3.04
C THR A 27 -13.21 4.44 -4.27
N ILE A 28 -12.19 3.59 -4.18
CA ILE A 28 -11.29 3.30 -5.29
C ILE A 28 -11.43 1.86 -5.78
N VAL A 29 -11.43 1.66 -7.09
CA VAL A 29 -11.35 0.32 -7.70
C VAL A 29 -9.92 -0.18 -7.58
N VAL A 30 -9.71 -1.31 -6.90
CA VAL A 30 -8.37 -1.91 -6.74
C VAL A 30 -8.15 -3.11 -7.65
N LYS A 31 -9.22 -3.83 -8.02
CA LYS A 31 -9.15 -4.94 -8.96
C LYS A 31 -10.46 -5.05 -9.74
N SER A 32 -10.38 -5.40 -11.02
CA SER A 32 -11.56 -5.56 -11.87
C SER A 32 -11.33 -6.63 -12.93
N THR A 33 -12.30 -7.53 -13.08
CA THR A 33 -12.32 -8.57 -14.11
C THR A 33 -13.74 -8.72 -14.66
N GLY A 34 -13.85 -9.16 -15.90
CA GLY A 34 -15.13 -9.39 -16.58
C GLY A 34 -15.50 -8.29 -17.60
N PRO A 35 -16.72 -8.36 -18.17
CA PRO A 35 -17.17 -7.45 -19.23
C PRO A 35 -17.12 -5.96 -18.89
N SER A 36 -17.34 -5.60 -17.62
CA SER A 36 -17.35 -4.19 -17.19
C SER A 36 -15.97 -3.69 -16.71
N ALA A 37 -14.90 -4.49 -16.83
CA ALA A 37 -13.56 -4.12 -16.37
C ALA A 37 -13.03 -2.81 -17.01
N ARG A 38 -13.39 -2.55 -18.27
CA ARG A 38 -13.04 -1.29 -18.95
C ARG A 38 -13.74 -0.08 -18.38
N ALA A 39 -14.95 -0.25 -17.85
CA ALA A 39 -15.70 0.83 -17.21
C ALA A 39 -15.20 1.12 -15.79
N TYR A 40 -14.62 0.11 -15.14
CA TYR A 40 -14.11 0.15 -13.78
C TYR A 40 -12.64 -0.30 -13.72
N PRO A 41 -11.69 0.40 -14.36
CA PRO A 41 -10.28 0.01 -14.31
C PRO A 41 -9.71 0.23 -12.91
N PRO A 42 -8.69 -0.56 -12.49
CA PRO A 42 -7.95 -0.30 -11.25
C PRO A 42 -7.43 1.14 -11.17
N GLY A 43 -7.58 1.78 -10.02
CA GLY A 43 -7.25 3.19 -9.82
C GLY A 43 -8.40 4.15 -10.12
N LYS A 44 -9.54 3.67 -10.64
CA LYS A 44 -10.70 4.53 -10.84
C LYS A 44 -11.31 4.88 -9.49
N SER A 45 -11.41 6.17 -9.24
CA SER A 45 -12.18 6.73 -8.12
C SER A 45 -13.67 6.76 -8.44
N ILE A 46 -14.47 6.37 -7.48
CA ILE A 46 -15.94 6.35 -7.56
C ILE A 46 -16.45 7.23 -6.42
N PRO A 47 -17.22 8.29 -6.72
CA PRO A 47 -17.75 9.18 -5.69
C PRO A 47 -18.63 8.43 -4.68
N ASP A 48 -18.62 8.89 -3.43
CA ASP A 48 -19.57 8.43 -2.43
C ASP A 48 -21.02 8.69 -2.88
N ASN A 49 -21.95 7.86 -2.41
CA ASN A 49 -23.36 7.89 -2.81
C ASN A 49 -23.64 7.65 -4.31
N SER A 50 -22.68 7.06 -5.02
CA SER A 50 -22.91 6.58 -6.39
C SER A 50 -23.18 5.07 -6.40
N SER A 51 -23.36 4.50 -7.59
CA SER A 51 -23.59 3.08 -7.77
C SER A 51 -22.69 2.49 -8.84
N VAL A 52 -22.33 1.22 -8.65
CA VAL A 52 -21.55 0.41 -9.59
C VAL A 52 -22.48 -0.62 -10.23
N ALA A 53 -22.73 -0.48 -11.51
CA ALA A 53 -23.56 -1.43 -12.27
C ALA A 53 -22.64 -2.49 -12.93
N LEU A 54 -22.85 -3.74 -12.60
CA LEU A 54 -22.05 -4.88 -13.06
C LEU A 54 -22.89 -5.84 -13.90
N LYS A 55 -22.26 -6.43 -14.92
CA LYS A 55 -22.83 -7.48 -15.77
C LYS A 55 -22.53 -8.87 -15.22
N ALA A 56 -23.19 -9.87 -15.74
CA ALA A 56 -22.90 -11.27 -15.40
C ALA A 56 -21.42 -11.61 -15.70
N GLY A 57 -20.74 -12.25 -14.74
CA GLY A 57 -19.32 -12.59 -14.83
C GLY A 57 -18.35 -11.47 -14.42
N ASP A 58 -18.86 -10.28 -14.05
CA ASP A 58 -18.03 -9.24 -13.49
C ASP A 58 -17.63 -9.55 -12.04
N ASN A 59 -16.39 -9.17 -11.71
CA ASN A 59 -15.87 -9.24 -10.36
C ASN A 59 -15.01 -7.99 -10.15
N VAL A 60 -15.49 -7.07 -9.32
CA VAL A 60 -14.84 -5.78 -9.05
C VAL A 60 -14.56 -5.66 -7.56
N THR A 61 -13.30 -5.48 -7.19
CA THR A 61 -12.91 -5.20 -5.81
C THR A 61 -12.75 -3.70 -5.65
N ILE A 62 -13.49 -3.13 -4.72
CA ILE A 62 -13.42 -1.73 -4.33
C ILE A 62 -12.82 -1.61 -2.94
N LEU A 63 -12.14 -0.49 -2.70
CA LEU A 63 -11.58 -0.11 -1.41
C LEU A 63 -12.21 1.21 -1.00
N ASP A 64 -12.75 1.25 0.20
CA ASP A 64 -13.33 2.45 0.83
C ASP A 64 -12.82 2.61 2.28
N GLY A 65 -13.36 3.56 3.02
CA GLY A 65 -12.97 3.80 4.41
C GLY A 65 -13.24 2.64 5.38
N ARG A 66 -13.99 1.60 4.97
CA ARG A 66 -14.25 0.38 5.76
C ARG A 66 -13.25 -0.74 5.45
N GLY A 67 -12.65 -0.72 4.26
CA GLY A 67 -11.80 -1.78 3.77
C GLY A 67 -12.13 -2.17 2.34
N THR A 68 -11.83 -3.40 1.97
CA THR A 68 -12.11 -3.91 0.64
C THR A 68 -13.42 -4.70 0.59
N ARG A 69 -14.20 -4.47 -0.46
CA ARG A 69 -15.42 -5.22 -0.78
C ARG A 69 -15.34 -5.79 -2.18
N VAL A 70 -15.82 -7.03 -2.36
CA VAL A 70 -15.86 -7.69 -3.65
C VAL A 70 -17.29 -7.68 -4.18
N LEU A 71 -17.52 -6.95 -5.27
CA LEU A 71 -18.79 -6.83 -5.95
C LEU A 71 -18.84 -7.86 -7.09
N LYS A 72 -19.82 -8.76 -7.06
CA LYS A 72 -20.00 -9.80 -8.09
C LYS A 72 -21.28 -9.54 -8.88
N GLY A 73 -21.15 -9.30 -10.18
CA GLY A 73 -22.29 -9.13 -11.09
C GLY A 73 -23.02 -10.44 -11.40
N PRO A 74 -24.27 -10.36 -11.89
CA PRO A 74 -24.94 -9.12 -12.30
C PRO A 74 -25.59 -8.36 -11.12
N GLY A 75 -25.62 -7.03 -11.19
CA GLY A 75 -26.32 -6.22 -10.18
C GLY A 75 -25.85 -4.78 -10.13
N THR A 76 -26.52 -3.97 -9.33
CA THR A 76 -26.13 -2.59 -9.01
C THR A 76 -25.82 -2.48 -7.54
N PHE A 77 -24.65 -1.95 -7.21
CA PHE A 77 -24.08 -1.92 -5.87
C PHE A 77 -23.84 -0.47 -5.45
N ALA A 78 -24.32 -0.09 -4.28
CA ALA A 78 -24.09 1.26 -3.76
C ALA A 78 -22.65 1.40 -3.23
N THR A 79 -22.07 2.60 -3.44
CA THR A 79 -20.75 2.98 -2.94
C THR A 79 -20.83 3.83 -1.67
N THR A 80 -21.88 3.65 -0.86
CA THR A 80 -22.02 4.38 0.39
C THR A 80 -20.93 3.97 1.38
N ALA A 81 -19.99 4.88 1.65
CA ALA A 81 -19.08 4.73 2.77
C ALA A 81 -19.86 4.82 4.10
N SER A 82 -19.84 3.76 4.90
CA SER A 82 -20.19 3.89 6.31
C SER A 82 -18.92 4.08 7.12
N THR A 83 -19.01 4.93 8.12
CA THR A 83 -17.94 5.17 9.09
C THR A 83 -17.48 3.87 9.75
N ALA A 84 -16.38 3.29 9.28
CA ALA A 84 -15.71 2.20 9.94
C ALA A 84 -14.48 2.73 10.71
N THR A 85 -14.37 2.25 11.91
CA THR A 85 -13.38 2.61 12.93
C THR A 85 -11.95 2.36 12.41
N GLY A 86 -11.19 3.43 12.19
CA GLY A 86 -9.85 3.42 11.58
C GLY A 86 -8.72 2.82 12.43
N SER A 87 -8.97 1.82 13.30
CA SER A 87 -7.94 1.26 14.18
C SER A 87 -7.01 0.24 13.51
N SER A 88 -7.49 -0.53 12.54
CA SER A 88 -6.69 -1.56 11.86
C SER A 88 -5.69 -0.97 10.87
N PHE A 89 -6.05 0.13 10.21
CA PHE A 89 -5.22 0.78 9.21
C PHE A 89 -3.97 1.44 9.78
N ASN A 90 -4.11 2.14 10.92
CA ASN A 90 -2.95 2.76 11.57
C ASN A 90 -1.89 1.74 12.03
N ALA A 91 -2.29 0.49 12.32
CA ALA A 91 -1.36 -0.57 12.67
C ALA A 91 -0.53 -1.05 11.45
N LEU A 92 -1.13 -1.02 10.25
CA LEU A 92 -0.48 -1.41 8.99
C LEU A 92 0.53 -0.39 8.47
N LEU A 93 0.25 0.90 8.69
CA LEU A 93 1.09 1.99 8.22
C LEU A 93 2.23 2.34 9.19
N ARG A 94 2.14 1.97 10.44
CA ARG A 94 3.22 2.22 11.40
C ARG A 94 4.36 1.24 11.14
N ASN A 95 5.43 1.76 10.56
CA ASN A 95 6.72 1.09 10.41
C ASN A 95 7.45 0.96 11.76
N THR A 96 6.73 0.52 12.80
CA THR A 96 7.33 0.19 14.07
C THR A 96 7.80 -1.26 14.03
N GLY A 97 9.09 -1.43 13.74
CA GLY A 97 9.79 -2.67 13.97
C GLY A 97 9.44 -3.23 15.35
N THR A 98 9.32 -4.56 15.42
CA THR A 98 9.03 -5.36 16.62
C THR A 98 7.59 -5.33 17.11
N ARG A 99 6.66 -5.85 16.34
CA ARG A 99 5.51 -6.52 16.94
C ARG A 99 5.78 -8.01 16.95
N GLN A 100 6.19 -8.49 18.11
CA GLN A 100 6.23 -9.90 18.42
C GLN A 100 4.83 -10.47 18.19
N VAL A 101 4.65 -11.19 17.08
CA VAL A 101 3.41 -11.91 16.82
C VAL A 101 3.27 -12.94 17.92
N ARG A 102 2.36 -12.73 18.86
CA ARG A 102 1.90 -13.79 19.73
C ARG A 102 1.19 -14.81 18.84
N THR A 103 1.88 -15.86 18.51
CA THR A 103 1.31 -17.08 17.95
C THR A 103 0.39 -17.68 19.00
N GLY A 104 -0.87 -17.26 18.99
CA GLY A 104 -1.93 -18.02 19.60
C GLY A 104 -2.08 -19.30 18.78
N ALA A 105 -1.64 -20.44 19.32
CA ALA A 105 -1.81 -21.72 18.69
C ALA A 105 -3.31 -22.05 18.60
N VAL A 106 -3.92 -21.77 17.45
CA VAL A 106 -5.20 -22.36 17.08
C VAL A 106 -4.86 -23.74 16.51
N ARG A 107 -4.98 -24.77 17.33
CA ARG A 107 -5.04 -26.16 16.88
C ARG A 107 -6.37 -26.36 16.19
N GLY A 108 -6.48 -25.96 14.91
CA GLY A 108 -7.56 -26.29 14.01
C GLY A 108 -7.04 -27.31 12.99
N LEU A 109 -7.67 -28.46 12.90
CA LEU A 109 -7.47 -29.48 11.88
C LEU A 109 -7.64 -28.86 10.50
N GLY A 110 -6.58 -28.83 9.68
CA GLY A 110 -6.58 -28.32 8.30
C GLY A 110 -5.77 -27.04 8.12
N ALA A 111 -4.51 -27.03 8.54
CA ALA A 111 -3.58 -25.96 8.17
C ALA A 111 -3.27 -26.08 6.68
N THR A 112 -4.02 -25.38 5.82
CA THR A 112 -3.48 -24.92 4.55
C THR A 112 -2.21 -24.15 4.88
N ALA A 113 -1.07 -24.61 4.34
CA ALA A 113 0.22 -23.94 4.52
C ALA A 113 0.04 -22.46 4.18
N THR A 114 0.03 -21.62 5.20
CA THR A 114 -0.04 -20.17 5.00
C THR A 114 1.22 -19.76 4.27
N VAL A 115 1.06 -19.31 3.03
CA VAL A 115 2.19 -18.80 2.24
C VAL A 115 2.85 -17.69 3.05
N ALA A 116 4.12 -17.88 3.37
CA ALA A 116 4.88 -16.88 4.12
C ALA A 116 4.89 -15.56 3.33
N ARG A 117 4.54 -14.47 3.99
CA ARG A 117 4.41 -13.13 3.38
C ARG A 117 4.89 -12.04 4.34
N PRO A 118 5.27 -10.85 3.83
CA PRO A 118 5.61 -9.73 4.67
C PRO A 118 4.46 -9.36 5.62
N PRO A 119 4.75 -9.05 6.89
CA PRO A 119 3.71 -8.65 7.85
C PRO A 119 3.24 -7.20 7.69
N ASN A 120 3.82 -6.44 6.76
CA ASN A 120 3.58 -5.02 6.59
C ASN A 120 3.79 -4.63 5.12
N VAL A 121 2.95 -3.76 4.59
CA VAL A 121 2.96 -3.30 3.18
C VAL A 121 4.28 -2.61 2.78
N TRP A 122 4.95 -1.96 3.72
CA TRP A 122 6.20 -1.23 3.46
C TRP A 122 7.46 -2.09 3.59
N LEU A 123 7.34 -3.34 4.01
CA LEU A 123 8.44 -4.30 3.93
C LEU A 123 8.54 -4.84 2.50
N ILE A 124 9.71 -4.64 1.91
CA ILE A 124 9.99 -5.13 0.56
C ILE A 124 10.03 -6.65 0.57
N ASP A 125 9.14 -7.31 -0.15
CA ASP A 125 9.20 -8.76 -0.34
C ASP A 125 10.37 -9.11 -1.27
N ALA A 126 11.49 -9.50 -0.69
CA ALA A 126 12.68 -9.90 -1.42
C ALA A 126 12.67 -11.39 -1.82
N SER A 127 11.56 -12.09 -1.65
CA SER A 127 11.37 -13.48 -2.11
C SER A 127 10.79 -13.58 -3.51
N LYS A 128 10.28 -12.47 -4.07
CA LYS A 128 9.60 -12.43 -5.37
C LYS A 128 10.11 -11.27 -6.22
N SER A 129 10.29 -11.53 -7.51
CA SER A 129 10.63 -10.47 -8.47
C SER A 129 9.43 -9.57 -8.73
N GLY A 130 9.68 -8.27 -8.89
CA GLY A 130 8.64 -7.31 -9.21
C GLY A 130 9.02 -5.86 -8.93
N THR A 131 8.03 -4.98 -9.15
CA THR A 131 8.15 -3.58 -8.75
C THR A 131 7.78 -3.45 -7.27
N VAL A 132 8.63 -2.77 -6.50
CA VAL A 132 8.46 -2.52 -5.08
C VAL A 132 8.45 -1.02 -4.80
N CYS A 133 7.46 -0.59 -4.03
CA CYS A 133 7.29 0.80 -3.64
C CYS A 133 7.94 1.08 -2.29
N VAL A 134 8.63 2.20 -2.22
CA VAL A 134 9.15 2.74 -0.97
C VAL A 134 8.55 4.13 -0.72
N ALA A 135 7.99 4.31 0.48
CA ALA A 135 7.48 5.59 0.95
C ALA A 135 8.49 6.17 1.96
N GLY A 136 8.97 7.38 1.67
CA GLY A 136 10.06 7.98 2.44
C GLY A 136 11.43 7.44 2.04
N SER A 137 12.49 7.95 2.66
CA SER A 137 13.87 7.62 2.31
C SER A 137 14.77 7.33 3.51
N GLU A 138 14.28 7.47 4.73
CA GLU A 138 15.14 7.42 5.92
C GLU A 138 15.47 6.00 6.39
N SER A 139 14.54 5.08 6.25
CA SER A 139 14.79 3.66 6.54
C SER A 139 13.94 2.76 5.65
N VAL A 140 14.58 1.84 4.96
CA VAL A 140 13.94 0.82 4.13
C VAL A 140 14.31 -0.53 4.70
N SER A 141 13.35 -1.43 4.81
CA SER A 141 13.59 -2.80 5.26
C SER A 141 13.02 -3.79 4.25
N PHE A 142 13.69 -4.92 4.10
CA PHE A 142 13.21 -6.01 3.29
C PHE A 142 12.88 -7.24 4.13
N TRP A 143 12.02 -8.05 3.59
CA TRP A 143 11.56 -9.29 4.17
C TRP A 143 11.94 -10.47 3.25
N VAL A 144 12.35 -11.56 3.87
CA VAL A 144 12.52 -12.88 3.25
C VAL A 144 11.86 -13.93 4.15
N PRO A 145 11.46 -15.08 3.63
CA PRO A 145 11.02 -16.20 4.47
C PRO A 145 12.09 -16.55 5.52
N ALA A 146 11.67 -16.81 6.74
CA ALA A 146 12.56 -17.21 7.81
C ALA A 146 13.13 -18.61 7.53
N HIS A 147 14.42 -18.81 7.81
CA HIS A 147 15.11 -20.07 7.73
C HIS A 147 15.63 -20.49 9.11
N GLU A 148 15.63 -21.77 9.41
CA GLU A 148 16.13 -22.30 10.69
C GLU A 148 17.63 -22.09 10.86
N ALA A 149 18.38 -22.14 9.77
CA ALA A 149 19.81 -21.87 9.75
C ALA A 149 20.11 -20.39 9.45
N ALA A 150 21.30 -19.93 9.86
CA ALA A 150 21.83 -18.65 9.41
C ALA A 150 21.98 -18.65 7.89
N ALA A 151 21.65 -17.53 7.25
CA ALA A 151 21.73 -17.39 5.80
C ALA A 151 22.44 -16.09 5.43
N ASN A 152 23.00 -16.04 4.22
CA ASN A 152 23.53 -14.81 3.63
C ASN A 152 22.62 -14.37 2.48
N VAL A 153 22.28 -13.08 2.46
CA VAL A 153 21.58 -12.42 1.37
C VAL A 153 22.56 -11.45 0.72
N THR A 154 22.71 -11.52 -0.57
CA THR A 154 23.54 -10.57 -1.32
C THR A 154 22.63 -9.67 -2.14
N LEU A 155 22.75 -8.36 -1.91
CA LEU A 155 22.07 -7.32 -2.69
C LEU A 155 23.04 -6.79 -3.74
N THR A 156 22.68 -6.87 -5.03
CA THR A 156 23.51 -6.39 -6.13
C THR A 156 22.74 -5.36 -6.95
N ARG A 157 23.26 -4.13 -7.06
CA ARG A 157 22.71 -3.13 -7.96
C ARG A 157 23.00 -3.52 -9.41
N VAL A 158 21.96 -3.49 -10.26
CA VAL A 158 22.11 -3.95 -11.66
C VAL A 158 22.91 -2.96 -12.51
N SER A 159 22.82 -1.66 -12.22
CA SER A 159 23.44 -0.61 -13.03
C SER A 159 24.98 -0.60 -13.01
N ASP A 160 25.59 -0.93 -11.87
CA ASP A 160 27.04 -0.87 -11.66
C ASP A 160 27.64 -2.16 -11.10
N GLY A 161 26.81 -3.17 -10.80
CA GLY A 161 27.26 -4.45 -10.25
C GLY A 161 27.68 -4.38 -8.77
N LYS A 162 27.54 -3.23 -8.09
CA LYS A 162 27.92 -3.09 -6.68
C LYS A 162 27.09 -4.02 -5.83
N SER A 163 27.78 -4.82 -5.00
CA SER A 163 27.18 -5.87 -4.19
C SER A 163 27.48 -5.67 -2.71
N VAL A 164 26.49 -5.93 -1.87
CA VAL A 164 26.61 -5.91 -0.41
C VAL A 164 26.05 -7.21 0.17
N PRO A 165 26.90 -8.04 0.82
CA PRO A 165 26.45 -9.22 1.52
C PRO A 165 25.90 -8.85 2.90
N LEU A 166 24.77 -9.46 3.29
CA LEU A 166 24.10 -9.25 4.56
C LEU A 166 23.86 -10.60 5.24
N ALA A 167 24.34 -10.75 6.44
CA ALA A 167 24.08 -11.94 7.24
C ALA A 167 22.68 -11.85 7.88
N LEU A 168 21.94 -12.94 7.79
CA LEU A 168 20.68 -13.19 8.50
C LEU A 168 20.92 -14.22 9.59
N ARG A 169 20.47 -13.93 10.80
CA ARG A 169 20.50 -14.88 11.91
C ARG A 169 19.43 -15.96 11.70
N PRO A 170 19.54 -17.11 12.38
CA PRO A 170 18.47 -18.10 12.40
C PRO A 170 17.11 -17.44 12.71
N LEU A 171 16.08 -17.82 11.97
CA LEU A 171 14.69 -17.32 12.08
C LEU A 171 14.51 -15.80 11.83
N GLN A 172 15.56 -15.10 11.41
CA GLN A 172 15.44 -13.70 11.04
C GLN A 172 14.83 -13.55 9.65
N SER A 173 13.69 -12.88 9.56
CA SER A 173 12.97 -12.63 8.29
C SER A 173 13.03 -11.17 7.83
N VAL A 174 13.45 -10.24 8.67
CA VAL A 174 13.50 -8.81 8.34
C VAL A 174 14.92 -8.27 8.51
N LYS A 175 15.37 -7.50 7.53
CA LYS A 175 16.66 -6.82 7.55
C LYS A 175 16.53 -5.41 7.01
N VAL A 176 17.28 -4.49 7.60
CA VAL A 176 17.38 -3.11 7.11
C VAL A 176 18.21 -3.09 5.82
N TRP A 177 17.73 -2.33 4.84
CA TRP A 177 18.45 -2.10 3.59
C TRP A 177 19.67 -1.21 3.84
N PRO A 178 20.86 -1.54 3.31
CA PRO A 178 22.07 -0.77 3.53
C PRO A 178 22.11 0.49 2.64
N LEU A 179 21.29 1.50 2.97
CA LEU A 179 21.14 2.72 2.16
C LEU A 179 22.44 3.51 1.98
N ALA A 180 23.36 3.41 2.93
CA ALA A 180 24.68 4.07 2.83
C ALA A 180 25.54 3.48 1.71
N GLU A 181 25.53 2.17 1.55
CA GLU A 181 26.30 1.45 0.53
C GLU A 181 25.52 1.32 -0.79
N LEU A 182 24.21 1.08 -0.69
CA LEU A 182 23.30 0.88 -1.82
C LEU A 182 22.12 1.83 -1.70
N PRO A 183 22.32 3.15 -1.96
CA PRO A 183 21.21 4.08 -2.02
C PRO A 183 20.21 3.68 -3.09
N ILE A 184 18.92 3.96 -2.83
CA ILE A 184 17.81 3.63 -3.72
C ILE A 184 17.36 4.89 -4.44
N ALA A 185 17.42 4.89 -5.77
CA ALA A 185 16.79 5.90 -6.62
C ALA A 185 15.52 5.33 -7.28
N ASN A 186 14.68 6.22 -7.79
CA ASN A 186 13.48 5.80 -8.52
C ASN A 186 13.86 5.08 -9.83
N GLY A 187 13.33 3.89 -10.03
CA GLY A 187 13.62 3.06 -11.19
C GLY A 187 14.83 2.14 -11.04
N ASP A 188 15.61 2.25 -9.97
CA ASP A 188 16.74 1.36 -9.71
C ASP A 188 16.31 -0.09 -9.68
N GLN A 189 17.22 -0.96 -10.16
CA GLN A 189 17.03 -2.40 -10.11
C GLN A 189 18.13 -3.06 -9.28
N PHE A 190 17.71 -4.00 -8.45
CA PHE A 190 18.60 -4.80 -7.63
C PHE A 190 18.30 -6.28 -7.80
N LYS A 191 19.34 -7.10 -7.81
CA LYS A 191 19.23 -8.55 -7.68
C LYS A 191 19.45 -8.92 -6.23
N VAL A 192 18.57 -9.80 -5.73
CA VAL A 192 18.68 -10.38 -4.38
C VAL A 192 18.95 -11.87 -4.56
N SER A 193 20.06 -12.35 -4.01
CA SER A 193 20.47 -13.76 -4.07
C SER A 193 20.79 -14.30 -2.69
N GLY A 194 20.85 -15.60 -2.55
CA GLY A 194 20.94 -16.28 -1.26
C GLY A 194 19.55 -16.60 -0.70
N HIS A 195 19.35 -16.55 0.58
CA HIS A 195 18.07 -16.81 1.29
C HIS A 195 17.31 -18.09 0.86
N GLY A 196 18.01 -19.14 0.41
CA GLY A 196 17.39 -20.40 0.03
C GLY A 196 16.74 -20.44 -1.37
N SER A 197 16.76 -19.33 -2.13
CA SER A 197 16.30 -19.32 -3.53
C SER A 197 17.40 -19.83 -4.48
N THR A 198 17.03 -20.69 -5.42
CA THR A 198 17.92 -21.20 -6.47
C THR A 198 18.22 -20.17 -7.55
N SER A 199 17.38 -19.15 -7.70
CA SER A 199 17.53 -18.09 -8.69
C SER A 199 17.46 -16.71 -8.05
N PRO A 200 18.25 -15.74 -8.53
CA PRO A 200 18.17 -14.37 -8.03
C PRO A 200 16.78 -13.75 -8.26
N VAL A 201 16.30 -13.03 -7.28
CA VAL A 201 15.09 -12.20 -7.37
C VAL A 201 15.49 -10.82 -7.88
N THR A 202 14.73 -10.27 -8.83
CA THR A 202 14.95 -8.91 -9.35
C THR A 202 13.90 -7.97 -8.82
N LEU A 203 14.32 -6.94 -8.10
CA LEU A 203 13.47 -5.89 -7.56
C LEU A 203 13.68 -4.60 -8.34
N ARG A 204 12.59 -3.98 -8.80
CA ARG A 204 12.61 -2.64 -9.38
C ARG A 204 11.97 -1.67 -8.40
N PHE A 205 12.71 -0.65 -7.99
CA PHE A 205 12.24 0.31 -7.01
C PHE A 205 11.43 1.46 -7.63
N ALA A 206 10.27 1.72 -7.06
CA ALA A 206 9.48 2.91 -7.32
C ALA A 206 9.41 3.74 -6.03
N LYS A 207 9.92 4.96 -6.06
CA LYS A 207 9.79 5.92 -4.96
C LYS A 207 8.44 6.60 -5.06
N LEU A 208 7.61 6.41 -4.05
CA LEU A 208 6.39 7.17 -3.92
C LEU A 208 6.74 8.61 -3.52
N GLY A 209 5.91 9.57 -3.94
CA GLY A 209 6.01 10.95 -3.50
C GLY A 209 5.78 11.10 -1.99
N PRO A 210 5.24 12.22 -1.53
CA PRO A 210 4.87 12.39 -0.12
C PRO A 210 4.07 11.18 0.35
N ASN A 211 4.29 10.74 1.60
CA ASN A 211 3.62 9.56 2.16
C ASN A 211 2.12 9.59 1.84
N PRO A 212 1.62 8.59 1.12
CA PRO A 212 0.19 8.55 0.80
C PRO A 212 -0.62 8.47 2.09
N GLN A 213 -1.67 9.30 2.17
CA GLN A 213 -2.54 9.36 3.33
C GLN A 213 -3.77 8.48 3.09
N GLY A 214 -4.19 7.77 4.12
CA GLY A 214 -5.37 6.91 4.03
C GLY A 214 -5.15 5.61 3.25
N LEU A 215 -6.16 4.76 3.24
CA LEU A 215 -6.18 3.50 2.49
C LEU A 215 -6.27 3.74 0.99
N ASP A 216 -7.17 4.60 0.60
CA ASP A 216 -7.45 5.02 -0.77
C ASP A 216 -6.23 5.66 -1.42
N GLY A 217 -5.60 6.65 -0.75
CA GLY A 217 -4.37 7.28 -1.22
C GLY A 217 -3.21 6.30 -1.35
N THR A 218 -3.07 5.35 -0.41
CA THR A 218 -2.06 4.31 -0.46
C THR A 218 -2.31 3.36 -1.63
N ALA A 219 -3.53 2.87 -1.81
CA ALA A 219 -3.89 2.00 -2.93
C ALA A 219 -3.66 2.71 -4.28
N ALA A 220 -4.10 3.97 -4.41
CA ALA A 220 -3.90 4.77 -5.62
C ALA A 220 -2.41 4.91 -5.96
N ALA A 221 -1.56 5.20 -4.97
CA ALA A 221 -0.13 5.33 -5.16
C ALA A 221 0.53 4.02 -5.61
N LEU A 222 0.15 2.89 -4.99
CA LEU A 222 0.64 1.55 -5.34
C LEU A 222 0.22 1.15 -6.76
N ILE A 223 -1.04 1.40 -7.14
CA ILE A 223 -1.56 1.14 -8.49
C ILE A 223 -0.79 1.94 -9.53
N LYS A 224 -0.66 3.25 -9.30
CA LYS A 224 0.04 4.17 -10.23
C LYS A 224 1.51 3.78 -10.42
N ALA A 225 2.16 3.28 -9.39
CA ALA A 225 3.56 2.86 -9.41
C ALA A 225 3.75 1.40 -9.90
N GLY A 226 2.67 0.62 -10.04
CA GLY A 226 2.71 -0.78 -10.48
C GLY A 226 3.20 -1.74 -9.39
N CYS A 227 3.06 -1.40 -8.12
CA CYS A 227 3.51 -2.20 -6.98
C CYS A 227 2.43 -3.22 -6.57
N ASN A 228 2.14 -4.14 -7.48
CA ASN A 228 1.00 -5.06 -7.37
C ASN A 228 1.08 -5.98 -6.14
N ALA A 229 2.26 -6.50 -5.80
CA ALA A 229 2.41 -7.38 -4.64
C ALA A 229 2.08 -6.67 -3.31
N GLN A 230 2.44 -5.39 -3.19
CA GLN A 230 2.10 -4.58 -2.03
C GLN A 230 0.62 -4.19 -2.02
N LEU A 231 0.04 -3.96 -3.20
CA LEU A 231 -1.40 -3.73 -3.33
C LEU A 231 -2.20 -4.97 -2.93
N ASP A 232 -1.80 -6.16 -3.41
CA ASP A 232 -2.45 -7.42 -3.02
C ASP A 232 -2.37 -7.65 -1.50
N LEU A 233 -1.19 -7.40 -0.90
CA LEU A 233 -1.03 -7.49 0.55
C LEU A 233 -1.92 -6.48 1.30
N LEU A 234 -2.05 -5.25 0.79
CA LEU A 234 -2.95 -4.24 1.34
C LEU A 234 -4.41 -4.73 1.31
N ILE A 235 -4.87 -5.18 0.14
CA ILE A 235 -6.22 -5.72 -0.06
C ILE A 235 -6.50 -6.87 0.92
N GLU A 236 -5.63 -7.88 0.98
CA GLU A 236 -5.79 -9.02 1.86
C GLU A 236 -5.86 -8.64 3.34
N THR A 237 -5.07 -7.65 3.75
CA THR A 237 -4.99 -7.24 5.15
C THR A 237 -6.21 -6.45 5.61
N VAL A 238 -6.86 -5.72 4.69
CA VAL A 238 -8.05 -4.92 4.98
C VAL A 238 -9.36 -5.58 4.54
N SER A 239 -9.29 -6.76 3.92
CA SER A 239 -10.48 -7.57 3.62
C SER A 239 -11.03 -8.16 4.89
N ALA A 240 -12.27 -7.81 5.26
CA ALA A 240 -12.97 -8.48 6.33
C ALA A 240 -13.40 -9.89 5.88
N PRO A 241 -13.34 -10.92 6.76
CA PRO A 241 -13.88 -12.23 6.43
C PRO A 241 -15.41 -12.12 6.23
N GLY A 242 -15.88 -12.29 5.00
CA GLY A 242 -17.32 -12.35 4.71
C GLY A 242 -17.94 -11.25 3.86
N ASP A 243 -17.18 -10.23 3.46
CA ASP A 243 -17.71 -9.10 2.65
C ASP A 243 -17.85 -9.44 1.16
N THR A 244 -18.79 -10.33 0.84
CA THR A 244 -19.40 -10.39 -0.49
C THR A 244 -20.72 -9.64 -0.42
N ASP A 245 -20.78 -8.43 -0.95
CA ASP A 245 -22.03 -7.69 -1.05
C ASP A 245 -23.00 -8.38 -2.00
N SER A 246 -24.21 -8.61 -1.52
CA SER A 246 -25.35 -8.97 -2.38
C SER A 246 -25.87 -7.72 -3.09
N PRO A 247 -26.36 -7.83 -4.34
CA PRO A 247 -26.97 -6.71 -5.05
C PRO A 247 -28.15 -6.15 -4.26
N ALA A 248 -28.28 -4.83 -4.26
CA ALA A 248 -29.46 -4.15 -3.74
C ALA A 248 -30.68 -4.56 -4.58
N GLY A 249 -31.69 -5.18 -3.94
CA GLY A 249 -32.94 -5.60 -4.56
C GLY A 249 -33.83 -4.42 -4.93
#